data_2a3800b9a1938cf495b73b59d67bd000
#
_entry.id   2a3800b9a1938cf495b73b59d67bd000
#
_cell.length_a   1.000
_cell.length_b   1.000
_cell.length_c   1.000
_cell.angle_alpha   90.00
_cell.angle_beta   90.00
_cell.angle_gamma   90.00
#
_symmetry.space_group_name_H-M   'P 1'
#
loop_
_entity.id
_entity.type
_entity.pdbx_description
1 polymer ?
#
loop_
_entity_poly.entity_id
_entity_poly.type
_entity_poly.pdbx_seq_one_letter_code
_entity_poly.pdbx_strand_id
1 'polypeptide(L)'
;MADRTEMDAEMVSDFSKSGLVHFLAISGTHLAIIFWLILYLLKPIFPAKFRKIPIVLSLLFIWSFTIFIDYGSSVVRSCLMITAYYSFVLLQRKPDLLHAMAIAGFAILIFDTHQLFDVGFQLSFVAVFGIFWLNTPILKNLPRPKNKIQDFLFNVVSMSLAAQIATLPLVIFYFHQYSFLSIVANVIIVPFSEVIIVFSFLMTVLFAFKIEFSWLSFIYEKLVDFLLKSIHFFADQDWFFIKNIPLNWVELIILFVVIFLLRGLFLHQSKTMLHFLGIALLFFMVRIIVDFYQFKKTETLVVENFNQKTIIQKEGNRAIFWVDKKSNNEILKRFIIEPYITSRRIERYEIKVDPKSFSEVKISSELIR
;
A
#
# COMPACT_ATOMS: atom_id res chain seq x y z
N MET A 1 -17.80 4.96 1.51
CA MET A 1 -16.89 4.27 0.56
C MET A 1 -16.79 5.11 -0.68
N ALA A 2 -15.57 5.34 -1.23
CA ALA A 2 -15.52 5.91 -2.57
C ALA A 2 -16.29 4.94 -3.48
N ASP A 3 -17.27 5.45 -4.19
CA ASP A 3 -18.11 4.61 -5.02
C ASP A 3 -17.28 4.02 -6.16
N ARG A 4 -17.07 2.70 -6.11
CA ARG A 4 -16.29 1.95 -7.10
C ARG A 4 -17.17 1.30 -8.17
N THR A 5 -18.48 1.53 -8.09
CA THR A 5 -19.46 0.88 -8.98
C THR A 5 -19.38 1.40 -10.42
N GLU A 6 -18.82 2.60 -10.62
CA GLU A 6 -18.63 3.19 -11.94
C GLU A 6 -17.26 2.90 -12.56
N MET A 7 -16.34 2.20 -11.84
CA MET A 7 -15.03 1.90 -12.39
C MET A 7 -15.06 0.57 -13.14
N ASP A 8 -14.64 0.59 -14.40
CA ASP A 8 -14.47 -0.62 -15.20
C ASP A 8 -13.44 -1.55 -14.59
N ALA A 9 -13.68 -2.87 -14.65
CA ALA A 9 -12.77 -3.89 -14.12
C ALA A 9 -11.36 -3.78 -14.74
N GLU A 10 -11.25 -3.32 -15.98
CA GLU A 10 -10.02 -3.05 -16.69
C GLU A 10 -9.22 -1.94 -16.02
N MET A 11 -9.86 -0.84 -15.67
CA MET A 11 -9.20 0.28 -14.96
C MET A 11 -8.65 -0.17 -13.59
N VAL A 12 -9.42 -0.94 -12.82
CA VAL A 12 -8.94 -1.50 -11.53
C VAL A 12 -7.73 -2.42 -11.74
N SER A 13 -7.73 -3.22 -12.81
CA SER A 13 -6.60 -4.06 -13.20
C SER A 13 -5.36 -3.23 -13.54
N ASP A 14 -5.51 -2.12 -14.27
CA ASP A 14 -4.42 -1.23 -14.64
C ASP A 14 -3.76 -0.58 -13.42
N PHE A 15 -4.56 -0.10 -12.47
CA PHE A 15 -4.04 0.38 -11.21
C PHE A 15 -3.29 -0.71 -10.42
N SER A 16 -3.74 -1.96 -10.51
CA SER A 16 -3.07 -3.09 -9.85
C SER A 16 -1.73 -3.41 -10.51
N LYS A 17 -1.70 -3.53 -11.84
CA LYS A 17 -0.51 -3.87 -12.62
C LYS A 17 0.55 -2.76 -12.57
N SER A 18 0.14 -1.50 -12.59
CA SER A 18 1.05 -0.35 -12.43
C SER A 18 1.58 -0.19 -11.00
N GLY A 19 1.04 -0.93 -10.01
CA GLY A 19 1.39 -0.80 -8.59
C GLY A 19 0.79 0.43 -7.90
N LEU A 20 -0.24 1.03 -8.51
CA LEU A 20 -0.90 2.25 -8.06
C LEU A 20 -2.25 2.00 -7.38
N VAL A 21 -2.53 0.77 -6.93
CA VAL A 21 -3.80 0.39 -6.26
C VAL A 21 -4.16 1.33 -5.11
N HIS A 22 -3.15 1.87 -4.41
CA HIS A 22 -3.36 2.78 -3.30
C HIS A 22 -3.99 4.12 -3.71
N PHE A 23 -4.00 4.48 -5.00
CA PHE A 23 -4.70 5.64 -5.54
C PHE A 23 -6.21 5.44 -5.65
N LEU A 24 -6.67 4.19 -5.73
CA LEU A 24 -8.11 3.88 -5.75
C LEU A 24 -8.82 4.19 -4.43
N ALA A 25 -8.06 4.48 -3.39
CA ALA A 25 -8.56 4.95 -2.11
C ALA A 25 -8.00 6.36 -1.84
N ILE A 26 -8.78 7.20 -1.19
CA ILE A 26 -8.28 8.50 -0.73
C ILE A 26 -7.13 8.23 0.23
N SER A 27 -5.93 8.67 -0.15
CA SER A 27 -4.71 8.42 0.60
C SER A 27 -4.39 9.53 1.60
N GLY A 28 -3.45 9.25 2.50
CA GLY A 28 -2.96 10.24 3.45
C GLY A 28 -2.31 11.47 2.82
N THR A 29 -1.65 11.30 1.67
CA THR A 29 -1.05 12.40 0.91
C THR A 29 -2.11 13.34 0.36
N HIS A 30 -3.21 12.81 -0.17
CA HIS A 30 -4.34 13.61 -0.65
C HIS A 30 -4.91 14.49 0.47
N LEU A 31 -5.11 13.92 1.64
CA LEU A 31 -5.62 14.67 2.79
C LEU A 31 -4.62 15.73 3.30
N ALA A 32 -3.33 15.41 3.30
CA ALA A 32 -2.29 16.36 3.67
C ALA A 32 -2.25 17.54 2.71
N ILE A 33 -2.41 17.33 1.40
CA ILE A 33 -2.46 18.39 0.40
C ILE A 33 -3.68 19.28 0.63
N ILE A 34 -4.85 18.70 0.85
CA ILE A 34 -6.08 19.46 1.15
C ILE A 34 -5.87 20.30 2.42
N PHE A 35 -5.29 19.72 3.48
CA PHE A 35 -4.97 20.43 4.71
C PHE A 35 -4.04 21.62 4.45
N TRP A 36 -2.94 21.38 3.72
CA TRP A 36 -1.97 22.43 3.39
C TRP A 36 -2.55 23.52 2.49
N LEU A 37 -3.39 23.15 1.53
CA LEU A 37 -4.07 24.10 0.65
C LEU A 37 -4.96 25.04 1.46
N ILE A 38 -5.78 24.50 2.36
CA ILE A 38 -6.67 25.30 3.19
C ILE A 38 -5.88 26.17 4.16
N LEU A 39 -4.84 25.59 4.79
CA LEU A 39 -3.97 26.35 5.67
C LEU A 39 -3.29 27.52 4.93
N TYR A 40 -2.84 27.29 3.70
CA TYR A 40 -2.23 28.32 2.87
C TYR A 40 -3.21 29.45 2.50
N LEU A 41 -4.45 29.10 2.17
CA LEU A 41 -5.51 30.06 1.84
C LEU A 41 -5.95 30.87 3.06
N LEU A 42 -6.02 30.25 4.23
CA LEU A 42 -6.46 30.92 5.45
C LEU A 42 -5.37 31.77 6.11
N LYS A 43 -4.10 31.36 5.99
CA LYS A 43 -2.97 32.03 6.66
C LYS A 43 -2.88 33.54 6.38
N PRO A 44 -3.04 34.07 5.16
CA PRO A 44 -2.98 35.49 4.90
C PRO A 44 -4.19 36.30 5.44
N ILE A 45 -5.31 35.64 5.70
CA ILE A 45 -6.56 36.29 6.18
C ILE A 45 -6.42 36.67 7.65
N PHE A 46 -5.63 35.91 8.43
CA PHE A 46 -5.50 36.11 9.87
C PHE A 46 -4.19 36.80 10.25
N PRO A 47 -4.22 37.88 11.08
CA PRO A 47 -3.01 38.52 11.58
C PRO A 47 -2.12 37.56 12.37
N ALA A 48 -0.82 37.87 12.47
CA ALA A 48 0.17 37.03 13.17
C ALA A 48 -0.22 36.70 14.64
N LYS A 49 -0.98 37.55 15.31
CA LYS A 49 -1.50 37.33 16.66
C LYS A 49 -2.43 36.09 16.71
N PHE A 50 -3.14 35.80 15.64
CA PHE A 50 -4.13 34.73 15.54
C PHE A 50 -3.65 33.54 14.69
N ARG A 51 -2.34 33.36 14.54
CA ARG A 51 -1.71 32.29 13.71
C ARG A 51 -2.16 30.85 14.02
N LYS A 52 -2.80 30.63 15.19
CA LYS A 52 -3.35 29.33 15.58
C LYS A 52 -4.70 29.04 14.91
N ILE A 53 -5.48 30.08 14.60
CA ILE A 53 -6.83 29.93 14.05
C ILE A 53 -6.82 29.22 12.68
N PRO A 54 -5.97 29.59 11.69
CA PRO A 54 -5.89 28.87 10.42
C PRO A 54 -5.63 27.38 10.58
N ILE A 55 -4.76 27.00 11.52
CA ILE A 55 -4.44 25.59 11.80
C ILE A 55 -5.69 24.85 12.30
N VAL A 56 -6.37 25.42 13.30
CA VAL A 56 -7.58 24.82 13.88
C VAL A 56 -8.68 24.68 12.82
N LEU A 57 -8.91 25.74 12.03
CA LEU A 57 -9.91 25.70 10.95
C LEU A 57 -9.57 24.66 9.88
N SER A 58 -8.28 24.55 9.50
CA SER A 58 -7.84 23.52 8.56
C SER A 58 -8.02 22.10 9.12
N LEU A 59 -7.77 21.90 10.42
CA LEU A 59 -8.03 20.61 11.08
C LEU A 59 -9.53 20.31 11.12
N LEU A 60 -10.37 21.28 11.47
CA LEU A 60 -11.82 21.10 11.45
C LEU A 60 -12.32 20.75 10.04
N PHE A 61 -11.76 21.39 9.01
CA PHE A 61 -12.14 21.11 7.64
C PHE A 61 -11.81 19.67 7.23
N ILE A 62 -10.59 19.16 7.50
CA ILE A 62 -10.23 17.78 7.13
C ILE A 62 -11.04 16.75 7.91
N TRP A 63 -11.43 17.03 9.16
CA TRP A 63 -12.35 16.17 9.92
C TRP A 63 -13.75 16.20 9.34
N SER A 64 -14.28 17.38 8.96
CA SER A 64 -15.57 17.47 8.27
C SER A 64 -15.56 16.73 6.93
N PHE A 65 -14.46 16.85 6.16
CA PHE A 65 -14.26 16.10 4.92
C PHE A 65 -14.24 14.59 5.17
N THR A 66 -13.56 14.13 6.24
CA THR A 66 -13.52 12.71 6.63
C THR A 66 -14.90 12.17 6.95
N ILE A 67 -15.73 12.94 7.64
CA ILE A 67 -17.12 12.60 7.94
C ILE A 67 -17.93 12.50 6.65
N PHE A 68 -17.76 13.47 5.75
CA PHE A 68 -18.49 13.53 4.49
C PHE A 68 -18.21 12.32 3.58
N ILE A 69 -16.98 11.76 3.61
CA ILE A 69 -16.60 10.58 2.81
C ILE A 69 -16.76 9.25 3.56
N ASP A 70 -17.62 9.21 4.57
CA ASP A 70 -17.99 8.01 5.33
C ASP A 70 -16.81 7.31 6.05
N TYR A 71 -15.96 8.09 6.72
CA TYR A 71 -14.89 7.60 7.60
C TYR A 71 -13.95 6.54 6.98
N GLY A 72 -13.56 6.69 5.74
CA GLY A 72 -12.60 5.79 5.11
C GLY A 72 -11.37 5.55 6.01
N SER A 73 -11.05 4.31 6.36
CA SER A 73 -10.03 3.96 7.35
C SER A 73 -8.66 4.63 7.07
N SER A 74 -8.26 4.75 5.81
CA SER A 74 -7.03 5.45 5.40
C SER A 74 -7.07 6.95 5.74
N VAL A 75 -8.23 7.57 5.56
CA VAL A 75 -8.42 9.02 5.78
C VAL A 75 -8.43 9.33 7.27
N VAL A 76 -9.11 8.50 8.08
CA VAL A 76 -9.11 8.63 9.55
C VAL A 76 -7.71 8.54 10.13
N ARG A 77 -6.90 7.56 9.67
CA ARG A 77 -5.49 7.43 10.09
C ARG A 77 -4.71 8.71 9.81
N SER A 78 -4.87 9.26 8.62
CA SER A 78 -4.18 10.47 8.18
C SER A 78 -4.65 11.71 8.94
N CYS A 79 -5.96 11.86 9.16
CA CYS A 79 -6.51 12.91 10.01
C CYS A 79 -5.90 12.89 11.41
N LEU A 80 -5.83 11.71 12.04
CA LEU A 80 -5.25 11.56 13.37
C LEU A 80 -3.76 11.91 13.38
N MET A 81 -2.97 11.44 12.39
CA MET A 81 -1.54 11.78 12.29
C MET A 81 -1.33 13.28 12.10
N ILE A 82 -2.08 13.94 11.20
CA ILE A 82 -2.00 15.38 10.96
C ILE A 82 -2.43 16.14 12.23
N THR A 83 -3.52 15.72 12.87
CA THR A 83 -4.00 16.35 14.11
C THR A 83 -2.96 16.23 15.22
N ALA A 84 -2.38 15.04 15.43
CA ALA A 84 -1.33 14.84 16.42
C ALA A 84 -0.11 15.73 16.13
N TYR A 85 0.35 15.77 14.88
CA TYR A 85 1.49 16.62 14.46
C TYR A 85 1.23 18.10 14.72
N TYR A 86 0.06 18.61 14.28
CA TYR A 86 -0.28 20.03 14.47
C TYR A 86 -0.65 20.39 15.88
N SER A 87 -1.03 19.42 16.74
CA SER A 87 -1.18 19.64 18.17
C SER A 87 0.15 20.07 18.82
N PHE A 88 1.29 19.52 18.43
CA PHE A 88 2.61 20.00 18.86
C PHE A 88 2.85 21.45 18.44
N VAL A 89 2.50 21.81 17.19
CA VAL A 89 2.62 23.18 16.68
C VAL A 89 1.74 24.15 17.49
N LEU A 90 0.50 23.77 17.78
CA LEU A 90 -0.45 24.59 18.58
C LEU A 90 0.03 24.77 20.01
N LEU A 91 0.68 23.74 20.58
CA LEU A 91 1.29 23.78 21.92
C LEU A 91 2.66 24.46 21.92
N GLN A 92 3.11 25.01 20.78
CA GLN A 92 4.42 25.66 20.61
C GLN A 92 5.60 24.75 20.94
N ARG A 93 5.44 23.44 20.74
CA ARG A 93 6.50 22.44 20.85
C ARG A 93 7.07 22.11 19.46
N LYS A 94 8.29 21.59 19.42
CA LYS A 94 8.86 21.07 18.17
C LYS A 94 8.01 19.88 17.70
N PRO A 95 7.42 19.95 16.51
CA PRO A 95 6.69 18.81 15.98
C PRO A 95 7.65 17.68 15.66
N ASP A 96 7.27 16.47 16.05
CA ASP A 96 8.01 15.23 15.78
C ASP A 96 7.07 14.24 15.10
N LEU A 97 7.47 13.78 13.94
CA LEU A 97 6.67 12.88 13.12
C LEU A 97 6.48 11.52 13.80
N LEU A 98 7.53 10.99 14.46
CA LEU A 98 7.44 9.70 15.15
C LEU A 98 6.47 9.76 16.35
N HIS A 99 6.55 10.83 17.15
CA HIS A 99 5.61 11.01 18.25
C HIS A 99 4.18 11.20 17.74
N ALA A 100 3.98 11.98 16.68
CA ALA A 100 2.65 12.17 16.10
C ALA A 100 2.08 10.84 15.57
N MET A 101 2.91 10.05 14.89
CA MET A 101 2.54 8.72 14.40
C MET A 101 2.21 7.76 15.56
N ALA A 102 3.03 7.75 16.63
CA ALA A 102 2.79 6.91 17.80
C ALA A 102 1.48 7.27 18.52
N ILE A 103 1.22 8.57 18.71
CA ILE A 103 -0.04 9.05 19.31
C ILE A 103 -1.24 8.63 18.45
N ALA A 104 -1.17 8.81 17.13
CA ALA A 104 -2.23 8.42 16.22
C ALA A 104 -2.47 6.90 16.24
N GLY A 105 -1.40 6.10 16.19
CA GLY A 105 -1.49 4.64 16.27
C GLY A 105 -2.10 4.17 17.60
N PHE A 106 -1.64 4.73 18.71
CA PHE A 106 -2.16 4.40 20.02
C PHE A 106 -3.64 4.79 20.15
N ALA A 107 -4.03 5.97 19.68
CA ALA A 107 -5.43 6.39 19.67
C ALA A 107 -6.31 5.41 18.90
N ILE A 108 -5.89 4.97 17.70
CA ILE A 108 -6.64 4.00 16.89
C ILE A 108 -6.78 2.68 17.64
N LEU A 109 -5.70 2.16 18.22
CA LEU A 109 -5.68 0.86 18.87
C LEU A 109 -6.44 0.82 20.21
N ILE A 110 -6.65 1.98 20.88
CA ILE A 110 -7.54 2.07 22.03
C ILE A 110 -8.99 1.80 21.63
N PHE A 111 -9.41 2.32 20.47
CA PHE A 111 -10.80 2.15 20.01
C PHE A 111 -11.03 0.80 19.36
N ASP A 112 -10.05 0.30 18.60
CA ASP A 112 -10.13 -0.98 17.91
C ASP A 112 -8.76 -1.64 17.78
N THR A 113 -8.49 -2.63 18.63
CA THR A 113 -7.22 -3.39 18.63
C THR A 113 -7.04 -4.25 17.39
N HIS A 114 -8.12 -4.63 16.69
CA HIS A 114 -8.05 -5.43 15.46
C HIS A 114 -7.39 -4.67 14.31
N GLN A 115 -7.37 -3.33 14.35
CA GLN A 115 -6.67 -2.52 13.36
C GLN A 115 -5.18 -2.86 13.24
N LEU A 116 -4.55 -3.40 14.29
CA LEU A 116 -3.16 -3.84 14.22
C LEU A 116 -2.93 -4.91 13.14
N PHE A 117 -3.93 -5.74 12.86
CA PHE A 117 -3.90 -6.79 11.84
C PHE A 117 -4.48 -6.34 10.49
N ASP A 118 -4.99 -5.12 10.40
CA ASP A 118 -5.45 -4.53 9.15
C ASP A 118 -4.26 -4.19 8.24
N VAL A 119 -4.30 -4.70 7.01
CA VAL A 119 -3.22 -4.50 6.03
C VAL A 119 -3.01 -3.02 5.72
N GLY A 120 -4.09 -2.25 5.62
CA GLY A 120 -4.03 -0.82 5.36
C GLY A 120 -3.40 -0.06 6.52
N PHE A 121 -3.67 -0.45 7.77
CA PHE A 121 -3.03 0.11 8.96
C PHE A 121 -1.52 -0.14 8.90
N GLN A 122 -1.11 -1.40 8.73
CA GLN A 122 0.30 -1.77 8.69
C GLN A 122 1.06 -1.05 7.57
N LEU A 123 0.52 -1.05 6.35
CA LEU A 123 1.14 -0.37 5.20
C LEU A 123 1.25 1.13 5.41
N SER A 124 0.22 1.79 5.96
CA SER A 124 0.25 3.23 6.23
C SER A 124 1.33 3.60 7.25
N PHE A 125 1.39 2.88 8.37
CA PHE A 125 2.37 3.18 9.43
C PHE A 125 3.80 2.84 8.98
N VAL A 126 4.00 1.72 8.29
CA VAL A 126 5.31 1.34 7.74
C VAL A 126 5.76 2.32 6.66
N ALA A 127 4.87 2.83 5.80
CA ALA A 127 5.21 3.84 4.81
C ALA A 127 5.71 5.13 5.45
N VAL A 128 4.97 5.69 6.42
CA VAL A 128 5.36 6.93 7.12
C VAL A 128 6.66 6.73 7.91
N PHE A 129 6.79 5.60 8.61
CA PHE A 129 8.03 5.24 9.28
C PHE A 129 9.20 5.10 8.31
N GLY A 130 8.97 4.45 7.16
CA GLY A 130 9.95 4.28 6.10
C GLY A 130 10.45 5.60 5.55
N ILE A 131 9.56 6.53 5.27
CA ILE A 131 9.93 7.90 4.85
C ILE A 131 10.81 8.56 5.92
N PHE A 132 10.37 8.56 7.16
CA PHE A 132 11.14 9.13 8.26
C PHE A 132 12.53 8.51 8.39
N TRP A 133 12.63 7.19 8.25
CA TRP A 133 13.82 6.42 8.56
C TRP A 133 14.81 6.29 7.40
N LEU A 134 14.32 6.20 6.15
CA LEU A 134 15.13 5.97 4.94
C LEU A 134 15.36 7.22 4.09
N ASN A 135 14.52 8.25 4.16
CA ASN A 135 14.64 9.42 3.29
C ASN A 135 16.02 10.10 3.41
N THR A 136 16.45 10.40 4.63
CA THR A 136 17.75 11.06 4.85
C THR A 136 18.95 10.22 4.35
N PRO A 137 19.05 8.89 4.63
CA PRO A 137 20.06 8.04 4.03
C PRO A 137 20.06 8.04 2.50
N ILE A 138 18.89 7.97 1.86
CA ILE A 138 18.79 7.98 0.40
C ILE A 138 19.27 9.32 -0.15
N LEU A 139 18.77 10.45 0.38
CA LEU A 139 19.17 11.79 -0.04
C LEU A 139 20.68 12.04 0.07
N LYS A 140 21.32 11.52 1.11
CA LYS A 140 22.79 11.67 1.28
C LYS A 140 23.61 11.01 0.18
N ASN A 141 23.06 9.97 -0.46
CA ASN A 141 23.72 9.25 -1.56
C ASN A 141 23.36 9.80 -2.95
N LEU A 142 22.43 10.77 -3.04
CA LEU A 142 22.15 11.48 -4.28
C LEU A 142 23.16 12.62 -4.51
N PRO A 143 23.38 13.03 -5.77
CA PRO A 143 24.20 14.18 -6.09
C PRO A 143 23.69 15.45 -5.39
N ARG A 144 24.59 16.38 -5.10
CA ARG A 144 24.17 17.67 -4.53
C ARG A 144 23.28 18.43 -5.52
N PRO A 145 22.09 18.89 -5.09
CA PRO A 145 21.20 19.63 -5.98
C PRO A 145 21.84 20.97 -6.40
N LYS A 146 21.73 21.29 -7.69
CA LYS A 146 22.28 22.53 -8.25
C LYS A 146 21.31 23.71 -8.10
N ASN A 147 20.02 23.44 -7.98
CA ASN A 147 18.96 24.44 -7.86
C ASN A 147 17.78 23.90 -7.01
N LYS A 148 16.84 24.81 -6.64
CA LYS A 148 15.68 24.49 -5.82
C LYS A 148 14.74 23.45 -6.47
N ILE A 149 14.64 23.44 -7.79
CA ILE A 149 13.80 22.49 -8.52
C ILE A 149 14.38 21.09 -8.40
N GLN A 150 15.68 20.95 -8.57
CA GLN A 150 16.37 19.66 -8.43
C GLN A 150 16.32 19.15 -6.99
N ASP A 151 16.45 20.06 -6.00
CA ASP A 151 16.30 19.69 -4.59
C ASP A 151 14.88 19.16 -4.31
N PHE A 152 13.86 19.84 -4.80
CA PHE A 152 12.47 19.37 -4.70
C PHE A 152 12.28 18.00 -5.35
N LEU A 153 12.78 17.81 -6.58
CA LEU A 153 12.67 16.53 -7.29
C LEU A 153 13.39 15.39 -6.54
N PHE A 154 14.60 15.65 -6.04
CA PHE A 154 15.34 14.66 -5.26
C PHE A 154 14.61 14.26 -3.97
N ASN A 155 13.98 15.22 -3.29
CA ASN A 155 13.16 14.94 -2.12
C ASN A 155 11.93 14.08 -2.48
N VAL A 156 11.22 14.38 -3.55
CA VAL A 156 10.06 13.59 -4.00
C VAL A 156 10.48 12.17 -4.35
N VAL A 157 11.54 12.01 -5.14
CA VAL A 157 12.07 10.68 -5.51
C VAL A 157 12.50 9.90 -4.28
N SER A 158 13.26 10.55 -3.38
CA SER A 158 13.76 9.91 -2.17
C SER A 158 12.65 9.47 -1.22
N MET A 159 11.63 10.31 -1.01
CA MET A 159 10.46 9.96 -0.19
C MET A 159 9.67 8.81 -0.82
N SER A 160 9.45 8.83 -2.14
CA SER A 160 8.77 7.74 -2.84
C SER A 160 9.54 6.42 -2.71
N LEU A 161 10.86 6.44 -2.95
CA LEU A 161 11.70 5.25 -2.77
C LEU A 161 11.71 4.76 -1.32
N ALA A 162 11.80 5.66 -0.34
CA ALA A 162 11.80 5.31 1.06
C ALA A 162 10.50 4.60 1.48
N ALA A 163 9.35 5.12 1.05
CA ALA A 163 8.07 4.50 1.30
C ALA A 163 7.96 3.12 0.65
N GLN A 164 8.33 3.00 -0.63
CA GLN A 164 8.24 1.75 -1.39
C GLN A 164 9.18 0.68 -0.84
N ILE A 165 10.44 1.02 -0.54
CA ILE A 165 11.40 0.07 0.04
C ILE A 165 10.90 -0.43 1.39
N ALA A 166 10.36 0.45 2.25
CA ALA A 166 9.87 0.05 3.56
C ALA A 166 8.62 -0.84 3.48
N THR A 167 7.70 -0.56 2.56
CA THR A 167 6.46 -1.32 2.40
C THR A 167 6.60 -2.59 1.55
N LEU A 168 7.67 -2.70 0.74
CA LEU A 168 7.91 -3.82 -0.17
C LEU A 168 7.68 -5.21 0.47
N PRO A 169 8.26 -5.52 1.66
CA PRO A 169 8.08 -6.84 2.26
C PRO A 169 6.61 -7.16 2.55
N LEU A 170 5.87 -6.20 3.09
CA LEU A 170 4.44 -6.36 3.40
C LEU A 170 3.59 -6.44 2.14
N VAL A 171 3.90 -5.64 1.12
CA VAL A 171 3.18 -5.68 -0.16
C VAL A 171 3.31 -7.06 -0.79
N ILE A 172 4.52 -7.61 -0.87
CA ILE A 172 4.73 -8.95 -1.42
C ILE A 172 4.06 -10.02 -0.53
N PHE A 173 4.15 -9.89 0.79
CA PHE A 173 3.58 -10.85 1.74
C PHE A 173 2.04 -10.92 1.65
N TYR A 174 1.34 -9.78 1.55
CA TYR A 174 -0.12 -9.75 1.53
C TYR A 174 -0.73 -9.93 0.13
N PHE A 175 -0.09 -9.35 -0.88
CA PHE A 175 -0.67 -9.35 -2.23
C PHE A 175 -0.04 -10.39 -3.16
N HIS A 176 1.09 -11.00 -2.77
CA HIS A 176 1.81 -12.02 -3.54
C HIS A 176 2.16 -11.60 -4.97
N GLN A 177 2.23 -10.31 -5.21
CA GLN A 177 2.54 -9.72 -6.51
C GLN A 177 3.31 -8.41 -6.34
N TYR A 178 4.12 -8.09 -7.32
CA TYR A 178 4.89 -6.85 -7.31
C TYR A 178 5.17 -6.37 -8.73
N SER A 179 5.00 -5.06 -8.95
CA SER A 179 5.38 -4.38 -10.18
C SER A 179 6.67 -3.59 -9.96
N PHE A 180 7.75 -3.98 -10.61
CA PHE A 180 9.01 -3.20 -10.53
C PHE A 180 8.86 -1.82 -11.17
N LEU A 181 7.97 -1.69 -12.15
CA LEU A 181 7.67 -0.42 -12.79
C LEU A 181 6.96 0.55 -11.85
N SER A 182 6.36 0.06 -10.77
CA SER A 182 5.71 0.88 -9.75
C SER A 182 6.64 1.94 -9.17
N ILE A 183 7.94 1.68 -9.10
CA ILE A 183 8.93 2.65 -8.63
C ILE A 183 8.94 3.88 -9.52
N VAL A 184 9.03 3.67 -10.83
CA VAL A 184 9.05 4.76 -11.83
C VAL A 184 7.67 5.42 -11.93
N ALA A 185 6.60 4.60 -11.98
CA ALA A 185 5.23 5.07 -12.04
C ALA A 185 4.91 5.99 -10.86
N ASN A 186 5.26 5.60 -9.64
CA ASN A 186 5.01 6.42 -8.44
C ASN A 186 5.77 7.75 -8.47
N VAL A 187 7.02 7.78 -8.93
CA VAL A 187 7.80 9.01 -9.02
C VAL A 187 7.19 10.02 -10.00
N ILE A 188 6.55 9.54 -11.06
CA ILE A 188 5.96 10.40 -12.10
C ILE A 188 4.49 10.71 -11.78
N ILE A 189 3.70 9.67 -11.49
CA ILE A 189 2.24 9.76 -11.37
C ILE A 189 1.83 10.42 -10.06
N VAL A 190 2.52 10.14 -8.94
CA VAL A 190 2.15 10.71 -7.63
C VAL A 190 2.19 12.24 -7.65
N PRO A 191 3.29 12.92 -8.00
CA PRO A 191 3.31 14.38 -8.03
C PRO A 191 2.30 14.98 -9.03
N PHE A 192 2.09 14.29 -10.17
CA PHE A 192 1.14 14.74 -11.16
C PHE A 192 -0.32 14.62 -10.66
N SER A 193 -0.66 13.52 -9.97
CA SER A 193 -1.98 13.36 -9.36
C SER A 193 -2.26 14.38 -8.25
N GLU A 194 -1.22 14.79 -7.51
CA GLU A 194 -1.34 15.84 -6.49
C GLU A 194 -1.76 17.19 -7.12
N VAL A 195 -1.22 17.51 -8.30
CA VAL A 195 -1.64 18.70 -9.06
C VAL A 195 -3.12 18.58 -9.47
N ILE A 196 -3.54 17.40 -9.94
CA ILE A 196 -4.94 17.15 -10.33
C ILE A 196 -5.86 17.31 -9.12
N ILE A 197 -5.48 16.83 -7.93
CA ILE A 197 -6.29 16.98 -6.71
C ILE A 197 -6.49 18.45 -6.34
N VAL A 198 -5.44 19.25 -6.38
CA VAL A 198 -5.54 20.70 -6.13
C VAL A 198 -6.46 21.35 -7.17
N PHE A 199 -6.34 20.94 -8.44
CA PHE A 199 -7.19 21.44 -9.52
C PHE A 199 -8.64 20.99 -9.35
N SER A 200 -8.90 19.74 -8.96
CA SER A 200 -10.24 19.19 -8.63
C SER A 200 -10.89 20.00 -7.51
N PHE A 201 -10.13 20.32 -6.46
CA PHE A 201 -10.63 21.16 -5.38
C PHE A 201 -11.01 22.55 -5.87
N LEU A 202 -10.17 23.17 -6.70
CA LEU A 202 -10.47 24.46 -7.32
C LEU A 202 -11.74 24.41 -8.16
N MET A 203 -11.89 23.41 -9.02
CA MET A 203 -13.08 23.21 -9.85
C MET A 203 -14.33 23.03 -9.00
N THR A 204 -14.26 22.23 -7.94
CA THR A 204 -15.37 22.03 -7.00
C THR A 204 -15.82 23.33 -6.37
N VAL A 205 -14.89 24.18 -5.94
CA VAL A 205 -15.19 25.49 -5.36
C VAL A 205 -15.85 26.39 -6.42
N LEU A 206 -15.30 26.47 -7.63
CA LEU A 206 -15.88 27.28 -8.71
C LEU A 206 -17.31 26.84 -9.05
N PHE A 207 -17.56 25.55 -9.18
CA PHE A 207 -18.89 25.02 -9.45
C PHE A 207 -19.87 25.29 -8.29
N ALA A 208 -19.41 25.24 -7.05
CA ALA A 208 -20.25 25.59 -5.89
C ALA A 208 -20.75 27.05 -5.97
N PHE A 209 -19.96 27.95 -6.55
CA PHE A 209 -20.36 29.33 -6.83
C PHE A 209 -21.03 29.54 -8.19
N LYS A 210 -21.33 28.44 -8.92
CA LYS A 210 -21.91 28.48 -10.28
C LYS A 210 -21.04 29.25 -11.29
N ILE A 211 -19.72 29.24 -11.10
CA ILE A 211 -18.76 29.86 -12.00
C ILE A 211 -18.20 28.76 -12.90
N GLU A 212 -18.48 28.83 -14.18
CA GLU A 212 -18.01 27.86 -15.18
C GLU A 212 -17.13 28.54 -16.21
N PHE A 213 -15.90 28.04 -16.34
CA PHE A 213 -14.98 28.44 -17.38
C PHE A 213 -14.68 27.22 -18.29
N SER A 214 -15.25 27.22 -19.51
CA SER A 214 -15.10 26.09 -20.45
C SER A 214 -13.64 25.72 -20.74
N TRP A 215 -12.74 26.72 -20.81
CA TRP A 215 -11.31 26.47 -21.01
C TRP A 215 -10.65 25.74 -19.81
N LEU A 216 -11.13 26.04 -18.58
CA LEU A 216 -10.60 25.43 -17.36
C LEU A 216 -11.07 23.98 -17.25
N SER A 217 -12.35 23.70 -17.58
CA SER A 217 -12.89 22.36 -17.66
C SER A 217 -12.18 21.52 -18.73
N PHE A 218 -11.87 22.10 -19.88
CA PHE A 218 -11.11 21.44 -20.94
C PHE A 218 -9.68 21.05 -20.48
N ILE A 219 -8.98 21.97 -19.78
CA ILE A 219 -7.64 21.67 -19.25
C ILE A 219 -7.72 20.54 -18.23
N TYR A 220 -8.71 20.60 -17.32
CA TYR A 220 -8.89 19.56 -16.30
C TYR A 220 -9.14 18.19 -16.92
N GLU A 221 -10.03 18.11 -17.92
CA GLU A 221 -10.31 16.87 -18.66
C GLU A 221 -9.04 16.30 -19.30
N LYS A 222 -8.23 17.14 -19.95
CA LYS A 222 -6.96 16.74 -20.58
C LYS A 222 -5.93 16.24 -19.55
N LEU A 223 -5.87 16.85 -18.37
CA LEU A 223 -4.97 16.40 -17.30
C LEU A 223 -5.39 15.03 -16.76
N VAL A 224 -6.69 14.81 -16.54
CA VAL A 224 -7.21 13.52 -16.10
C VAL A 224 -7.01 12.44 -17.16
N ASP A 225 -7.32 12.75 -18.43
CA ASP A 225 -7.10 11.83 -19.56
C ASP A 225 -5.61 11.43 -19.71
N PHE A 226 -4.70 12.39 -19.56
CA PHE A 226 -3.26 12.13 -19.57
C PHE A 226 -2.84 11.23 -18.39
N LEU A 227 -3.39 11.46 -17.19
CA LEU A 227 -3.13 10.61 -16.03
C LEU A 227 -3.55 9.16 -16.29
N LEU A 228 -4.78 8.95 -16.75
CA LEU A 228 -5.32 7.62 -17.02
C LEU A 228 -4.52 6.90 -18.12
N LYS A 229 -4.17 7.60 -19.20
CA LYS A 229 -3.31 7.06 -20.26
C LYS A 229 -1.92 6.69 -19.75
N SER A 230 -1.36 7.49 -18.85
CA SER A 230 -0.06 7.19 -18.23
C SER A 230 -0.15 5.93 -17.37
N ILE A 231 -1.21 5.76 -16.58
CA ILE A 231 -1.43 4.56 -15.76
C ILE A 231 -1.55 3.32 -16.66
N HIS A 232 -2.37 3.40 -17.71
CA HIS A 232 -2.55 2.33 -18.68
C HIS A 232 -1.23 1.96 -19.37
N PHE A 233 -0.44 2.92 -19.80
CA PHE A 233 0.90 2.70 -20.37
C PHE A 233 1.80 1.89 -19.43
N PHE A 234 1.82 2.21 -18.13
CA PHE A 234 2.59 1.45 -17.15
C PHE A 234 2.00 0.06 -16.87
N ALA A 235 0.68 -0.09 -16.97
CA ALA A 235 -0.02 -1.35 -16.77
C ALA A 235 0.21 -2.37 -17.89
N ASP A 236 0.39 -1.89 -19.12
CA ASP A 236 0.62 -2.73 -20.32
C ASP A 236 2.01 -3.41 -20.33
N GLN A 237 2.92 -3.01 -19.45
CA GLN A 237 4.26 -3.57 -19.38
C GLN A 237 4.30 -4.84 -18.53
N ASP A 238 3.69 -5.92 -18.97
CA ASP A 238 3.58 -7.20 -18.25
C ASP A 238 4.94 -7.81 -17.82
N TRP A 239 6.04 -7.50 -18.52
CA TRP A 239 7.39 -7.98 -18.19
C TRP A 239 7.89 -7.58 -16.80
N PHE A 240 7.43 -6.48 -16.29
CA PHE A 240 7.84 -5.94 -14.99
C PHE A 240 6.87 -6.28 -13.85
N PHE A 241 5.80 -7.03 -14.17
CA PHE A 241 4.80 -7.44 -13.21
C PHE A 241 4.93 -8.91 -12.86
N ILE A 242 5.40 -9.19 -11.64
CA ILE A 242 5.55 -10.55 -11.14
C ILE A 242 4.35 -10.91 -10.29
N LYS A 243 3.67 -11.99 -10.68
CA LYS A 243 2.56 -12.60 -9.94
C LYS A 243 3.03 -13.83 -9.17
N ASN A 244 2.23 -14.22 -8.19
CA ASN A 244 2.42 -15.48 -7.46
C ASN A 244 3.79 -15.57 -6.78
N ILE A 245 4.21 -14.49 -6.10
CA ILE A 245 5.42 -14.49 -5.28
C ILE A 245 5.06 -15.05 -3.91
N PRO A 246 5.40 -16.31 -3.59
CA PRO A 246 5.16 -16.85 -2.27
C PRO A 246 6.20 -16.28 -1.31
N LEU A 247 5.73 -15.68 -0.23
CA LEU A 247 6.58 -15.14 0.83
C LEU A 247 6.03 -15.61 2.17
N ASN A 248 6.88 -16.26 2.97
CA ASN A 248 6.55 -16.71 4.31
C ASN A 248 7.01 -15.70 5.37
N TRP A 249 6.59 -15.86 6.62
CA TRP A 249 6.98 -15.00 7.72
C TRP A 249 8.50 -14.88 7.91
N VAL A 250 9.24 -15.98 7.66
CA VAL A 250 10.70 -16.01 7.78
C VAL A 250 11.34 -15.10 6.74
N GLU A 251 10.92 -15.19 5.48
CA GLU A 251 11.42 -14.38 4.39
C GLU A 251 11.02 -12.91 4.56
N LEU A 252 9.81 -12.65 5.10
CA LEU A 252 9.37 -11.31 5.46
C LEU A 252 10.35 -10.66 6.45
N ILE A 253 10.71 -11.38 7.52
CA ILE A 253 11.67 -10.88 8.53
C ILE A 253 13.04 -10.65 7.91
N ILE A 254 13.52 -11.58 7.06
CA ILE A 254 14.81 -11.44 6.37
C ILE A 254 14.81 -10.18 5.50
N LEU A 255 13.74 -9.90 4.77
CA LEU A 255 13.64 -8.68 3.95
C LEU A 255 13.70 -7.41 4.80
N PHE A 256 13.07 -7.38 5.98
CA PHE A 256 13.23 -6.24 6.90
C PHE A 256 14.67 -6.11 7.42
N VAL A 257 15.34 -7.23 7.70
CA VAL A 257 16.77 -7.23 8.08
C VAL A 257 17.64 -6.71 6.91
N VAL A 258 17.34 -7.12 5.68
CA VAL A 258 18.03 -6.61 4.47
C VAL A 258 17.85 -5.10 4.35
N ILE A 259 16.65 -4.56 4.54
CA ILE A 259 16.40 -3.12 4.51
C ILE A 259 17.16 -2.39 5.61
N PHE A 260 17.20 -2.96 6.82
CA PHE A 260 17.99 -2.40 7.94
C PHE A 260 19.48 -2.33 7.60
N LEU A 261 20.05 -3.38 7.03
CA LEU A 261 21.47 -3.44 6.63
C LEU A 261 21.75 -2.49 5.45
N LEU A 262 20.85 -2.39 4.47
CA LEU A 262 20.93 -1.43 3.37
C LEU A 262 20.99 0.02 3.89
N ARG A 263 20.15 0.36 4.86
CA ARG A 263 20.22 1.68 5.50
C ARG A 263 21.56 1.92 6.16
N GLY A 264 22.07 0.93 6.90
CA GLY A 264 23.41 1.01 7.52
C GLY A 264 24.51 1.24 6.49
N LEU A 265 24.42 0.57 5.34
CA LEU A 265 25.36 0.74 4.24
C LEU A 265 25.29 2.17 3.65
N PHE A 266 24.07 2.70 3.43
CA PHE A 266 23.89 4.07 2.93
C PHE A 266 24.42 5.14 3.90
N LEU A 267 24.39 4.88 5.21
CA LEU A 267 24.86 5.85 6.21
C LEU A 267 26.37 5.80 6.42
N HIS A 268 26.96 4.61 6.45
CA HIS A 268 28.32 4.41 6.94
C HIS A 268 29.28 3.85 5.88
N GLN A 269 28.79 3.41 4.72
CA GLN A 269 29.58 2.77 3.64
C GLN A 269 30.59 1.72 4.17
N SER A 270 30.18 0.99 5.21
CA SER A 270 31.04 0.05 5.93
C SER A 270 31.14 -1.28 5.18
N LYS A 271 32.39 -1.78 5.00
CA LYS A 271 32.65 -3.12 4.44
C LYS A 271 31.98 -4.22 5.28
N THR A 272 31.94 -4.06 6.58
CA THR A 272 31.27 -5.00 7.50
C THR A 272 29.77 -5.09 7.21
N MET A 273 29.09 -3.96 7.01
CA MET A 273 27.65 -3.94 6.63
C MET A 273 27.42 -4.62 5.28
N LEU A 274 28.33 -4.44 4.32
CA LEU A 274 28.27 -5.11 3.03
C LEU A 274 28.37 -6.64 3.16
N HIS A 275 29.26 -7.14 4.03
CA HIS A 275 29.37 -8.58 4.30
C HIS A 275 28.08 -9.14 4.95
N PHE A 276 27.54 -8.46 5.97
CA PHE A 276 26.26 -8.89 6.58
C PHE A 276 25.10 -8.87 5.60
N LEU A 277 25.03 -7.87 4.72
CA LEU A 277 24.05 -7.82 3.65
C LEU A 277 24.20 -9.01 2.69
N GLY A 278 25.44 -9.34 2.30
CA GLY A 278 25.71 -10.51 1.47
C GLY A 278 25.26 -11.82 2.14
N ILE A 279 25.52 -11.98 3.44
CA ILE A 279 25.08 -13.16 4.21
C ILE A 279 23.55 -13.20 4.30
N ALA A 280 22.87 -12.08 4.55
CA ALA A 280 21.41 -12.03 4.62
C ALA A 280 20.77 -12.37 3.26
N LEU A 281 21.32 -11.85 2.16
CA LEU A 281 20.85 -12.18 0.80
C LEU A 281 21.12 -13.65 0.45
N LEU A 282 22.29 -14.20 0.83
CA LEU A 282 22.58 -15.61 0.64
C LEU A 282 21.59 -16.49 1.42
N PHE A 283 21.32 -16.14 2.68
CA PHE A 283 20.35 -16.86 3.49
C PHE A 283 18.94 -16.78 2.90
N PHE A 284 18.53 -15.63 2.38
CA PHE A 284 17.27 -15.46 1.66
C PHE A 284 17.18 -16.38 0.43
N MET A 285 18.26 -16.45 -0.38
CA MET A 285 18.31 -17.31 -1.56
C MET A 285 18.25 -18.80 -1.17
N VAL A 286 18.98 -19.21 -0.14
CA VAL A 286 18.93 -20.59 0.39
C VAL A 286 17.53 -20.94 0.86
N ARG A 287 16.83 -20.03 1.54
CA ARG A 287 15.45 -20.24 1.97
C ARG A 287 14.51 -20.46 0.79
N ILE A 288 14.60 -19.61 -0.24
CA ILE A 288 13.79 -19.78 -1.47
C ILE A 288 14.04 -21.16 -2.10
N ILE A 289 15.30 -21.59 -2.16
CA ILE A 289 15.67 -22.90 -2.72
C ILE A 289 15.07 -24.03 -1.87
N VAL A 290 15.21 -23.97 -0.55
CA VAL A 290 14.67 -24.98 0.38
C VAL A 290 13.15 -25.06 0.26
N ASP A 291 12.46 -23.92 0.23
CA ASP A 291 11.01 -23.87 0.05
C ASP A 291 10.61 -24.46 -1.30
N PHE A 292 11.35 -24.16 -2.38
CA PHE A 292 11.11 -24.76 -3.70
C PHE A 292 11.19 -26.29 -3.67
N TYR A 293 12.13 -26.87 -2.92
CA TYR A 293 12.22 -28.32 -2.75
C TYR A 293 11.09 -28.88 -1.85
N GLN A 294 10.70 -28.18 -0.83
CA GLN A 294 9.61 -28.60 0.07
C GLN A 294 8.24 -28.56 -0.63
N PHE A 295 8.02 -27.67 -1.58
CA PHE A 295 6.78 -27.60 -2.36
C PHE A 295 6.53 -28.82 -3.25
N LYS A 296 7.53 -29.66 -3.51
CA LYS A 296 7.34 -30.91 -4.26
C LYS A 296 6.69 -32.04 -3.45
N LYS A 297 6.52 -31.88 -2.13
CA LYS A 297 5.90 -32.90 -1.29
C LYS A 297 4.40 -33.01 -1.56
N THR A 298 3.88 -34.24 -1.47
CA THR A 298 2.44 -34.50 -1.47
C THR A 298 1.81 -33.99 -0.18
N GLU A 299 0.69 -33.29 -0.29
CA GLU A 299 -0.03 -32.71 0.83
C GLU A 299 -1.53 -32.91 0.62
N THR A 300 -2.23 -33.30 1.68
CA THR A 300 -3.69 -33.36 1.67
C THR A 300 -4.21 -32.50 2.81
N LEU A 301 -4.97 -31.45 2.47
CA LEU A 301 -5.53 -30.51 3.43
C LEU A 301 -7.06 -30.51 3.32
N VAL A 302 -7.72 -30.39 4.46
CA VAL A 302 -9.15 -30.13 4.52
C VAL A 302 -9.35 -28.71 5.04
N VAL A 303 -9.92 -27.86 4.21
CA VAL A 303 -10.20 -26.46 4.54
C VAL A 303 -11.70 -26.30 4.70
N GLU A 304 -12.13 -25.81 5.84
CA GLU A 304 -13.52 -25.46 6.10
C GLU A 304 -13.64 -23.95 6.24
N ASN A 305 -14.32 -23.31 5.29
CA ASN A 305 -14.50 -21.88 5.27
C ASN A 305 -15.92 -21.54 4.77
N PHE A 306 -16.60 -20.58 5.41
CA PHE A 306 -17.97 -20.17 5.06
C PHE A 306 -18.98 -21.35 4.97
N ASN A 307 -18.92 -22.31 5.89
CA ASN A 307 -19.74 -23.55 5.88
C ASN A 307 -19.53 -24.44 4.63
N GLN A 308 -18.43 -24.28 3.94
CA GLN A 308 -18.04 -25.10 2.78
C GLN A 308 -16.77 -25.89 3.11
N LYS A 309 -16.82 -27.19 2.92
CA LYS A 309 -15.65 -28.06 3.05
C LYS A 309 -14.99 -28.24 1.69
N THR A 310 -13.68 -28.02 1.63
CA THR A 310 -12.87 -28.24 0.45
C THR A 310 -11.72 -29.16 0.82
N ILE A 311 -11.55 -30.27 0.10
CA ILE A 311 -10.39 -31.12 0.25
C ILE A 311 -9.40 -30.77 -0.87
N ILE A 312 -8.18 -30.49 -0.48
CA ILE A 312 -7.10 -30.12 -1.38
C ILE A 312 -6.10 -31.24 -1.39
N GLN A 313 -5.92 -31.89 -2.52
CA GLN A 313 -4.89 -32.91 -2.72
C GLN A 313 -3.82 -32.34 -3.64
N LYS A 314 -2.61 -32.24 -3.13
CA LYS A 314 -1.47 -31.71 -3.85
C LYS A 314 -0.45 -32.80 -4.11
N GLU A 315 -0.02 -32.94 -5.35
CA GLU A 315 1.06 -33.82 -5.80
C GLU A 315 2.06 -33.00 -6.64
N GLY A 316 3.19 -32.67 -6.04
CA GLY A 316 4.18 -31.82 -6.70
C GLY A 316 3.62 -30.45 -7.08
N ASN A 317 3.60 -30.10 -8.35
CA ASN A 317 3.10 -28.82 -8.88
C ASN A 317 1.62 -28.89 -9.33
N ARG A 318 0.92 -29.98 -9.01
CA ARG A 318 -0.50 -30.15 -9.33
C ARG A 318 -1.34 -30.20 -8.08
N ALA A 319 -2.56 -29.64 -8.15
CA ALA A 319 -3.53 -29.76 -7.08
C ALA A 319 -4.90 -30.12 -7.62
N ILE A 320 -5.62 -30.95 -6.86
CA ILE A 320 -7.02 -31.29 -7.09
C ILE A 320 -7.82 -30.73 -5.93
N PHE A 321 -8.79 -29.86 -6.24
CA PHE A 321 -9.71 -29.31 -5.27
C PHE A 321 -11.05 -30.05 -5.36
N TRP A 322 -11.39 -30.78 -4.29
CA TRP A 322 -12.66 -31.45 -4.16
C TRP A 322 -13.63 -30.53 -3.44
N VAL A 323 -14.70 -30.14 -4.13
CA VAL A 323 -15.67 -29.15 -3.63
C VAL A 323 -17.07 -29.74 -3.55
N ASP A 324 -17.89 -29.24 -2.65
CA ASP A 324 -19.30 -29.63 -2.56
C ASP A 324 -20.10 -29.04 -3.75
N LYS A 325 -21.12 -29.79 -4.21
CA LYS A 325 -22.02 -29.41 -5.30
C LYS A 325 -22.73 -28.05 -5.08
N LYS A 326 -22.87 -27.61 -3.82
CA LYS A 326 -23.55 -26.38 -3.41
C LYS A 326 -22.60 -25.19 -3.25
N SER A 327 -21.32 -25.37 -3.49
CA SER A 327 -20.34 -24.32 -3.23
C SER A 327 -20.37 -23.22 -4.27
N ASN A 328 -20.28 -21.97 -3.82
CA ASN A 328 -20.15 -20.82 -4.69
C ASN A 328 -18.73 -20.77 -5.26
N ASN A 329 -18.58 -21.07 -6.54
CA ASN A 329 -17.30 -21.17 -7.23
C ASN A 329 -16.46 -19.88 -7.17
N GLU A 330 -17.07 -18.71 -7.16
CA GLU A 330 -16.34 -17.43 -7.09
C GLU A 330 -15.71 -17.18 -5.72
N ILE A 331 -16.48 -17.44 -4.65
CA ILE A 331 -15.99 -17.31 -3.26
C ILE A 331 -14.87 -18.33 -3.02
N LEU A 332 -15.08 -19.56 -3.45
CA LEU A 332 -14.11 -20.66 -3.34
C LEU A 332 -12.80 -20.33 -4.06
N LYS A 333 -12.91 -19.82 -5.30
CA LYS A 333 -11.76 -19.45 -6.09
C LYS A 333 -10.96 -18.33 -5.42
N ARG A 334 -11.63 -17.28 -4.97
CA ARG A 334 -11.00 -16.10 -4.38
C ARG A 334 -10.37 -16.35 -3.01
N PHE A 335 -11.03 -17.12 -2.13
CA PHE A 335 -10.62 -17.24 -0.72
C PHE A 335 -9.90 -18.53 -0.38
N ILE A 336 -10.00 -19.59 -1.20
CA ILE A 336 -9.35 -20.89 -0.95
C ILE A 336 -8.38 -21.23 -2.07
N ILE A 337 -8.84 -21.26 -3.32
CA ILE A 337 -8.06 -21.80 -4.43
C ILE A 337 -6.87 -20.88 -4.77
N GLU A 338 -7.11 -19.60 -5.04
CA GLU A 338 -6.06 -18.65 -5.43
C GLU A 338 -5.00 -18.48 -4.35
N PRO A 339 -5.34 -18.28 -3.04
CA PRO A 339 -4.34 -18.22 -1.99
C PRO A 339 -3.51 -19.49 -1.86
N TYR A 340 -4.16 -20.67 -1.99
CA TYR A 340 -3.46 -21.94 -1.92
C TYR A 340 -2.52 -22.16 -3.11
N ILE A 341 -2.98 -21.89 -4.34
CA ILE A 341 -2.17 -21.97 -5.56
C ILE A 341 -0.94 -21.08 -5.43
N THR A 342 -1.14 -19.85 -4.99
CA THR A 342 -0.05 -18.88 -4.83
C THR A 342 0.94 -19.32 -3.77
N SER A 343 0.44 -19.70 -2.57
CA SER A 343 1.31 -20.09 -1.45
C SER A 343 2.10 -21.37 -1.71
N ARG A 344 1.58 -22.28 -2.52
CA ARG A 344 2.19 -23.59 -2.82
C ARG A 344 2.78 -23.71 -4.22
N ARG A 345 2.84 -22.61 -5.00
CA ARG A 345 3.39 -22.54 -6.38
C ARG A 345 2.81 -23.62 -7.29
N ILE A 346 1.49 -23.76 -7.30
CA ILE A 346 0.81 -24.75 -8.12
C ILE A 346 0.66 -24.22 -9.54
N GLU A 347 1.17 -24.95 -10.53
CA GLU A 347 1.09 -24.58 -11.93
C GLU A 347 -0.18 -25.08 -12.62
N ARG A 348 -0.71 -26.23 -12.15
CA ARG A 348 -1.92 -26.83 -12.74
C ARG A 348 -2.86 -27.28 -11.63
N TYR A 349 -4.12 -26.93 -11.78
CA TYR A 349 -5.14 -27.39 -10.83
C TYR A 349 -6.41 -27.81 -11.55
N GLU A 350 -7.13 -28.72 -10.90
CA GLU A 350 -8.46 -29.17 -11.31
C GLU A 350 -9.43 -29.00 -10.16
N ILE A 351 -10.66 -28.57 -10.49
CA ILE A 351 -11.75 -28.51 -9.53
C ILE A 351 -12.67 -29.69 -9.83
N LYS A 352 -12.85 -30.59 -8.87
CA LYS A 352 -13.73 -31.75 -8.98
C LYS A 352 -14.86 -31.63 -7.98
N VAL A 353 -16.08 -31.90 -8.44
CA VAL A 353 -17.24 -31.97 -7.56
C VAL A 353 -17.33 -33.38 -7.02
N ASP A 354 -17.29 -33.53 -5.70
CA ASP A 354 -17.41 -34.86 -5.09
C ASP A 354 -18.87 -35.34 -5.14
N PRO A 355 -19.15 -36.51 -5.73
CA PRO A 355 -20.48 -37.10 -5.75
C PRO A 355 -20.85 -37.88 -4.47
N LYS A 356 -19.91 -38.20 -3.57
CA LYS A 356 -20.13 -39.00 -2.37
C LYS A 356 -19.41 -38.46 -1.16
N SER A 357 -20.22 -38.06 -0.18
CA SER A 357 -19.88 -37.72 1.22
C SER A 357 -18.41 -37.78 1.65
N PHE A 358 -17.93 -36.66 2.21
CA PHE A 358 -16.64 -36.45 2.88
C PHE A 358 -16.25 -37.45 3.98
N SER A 359 -16.95 -38.60 4.13
CA SER A 359 -16.80 -39.56 5.21
C SER A 359 -15.67 -40.59 5.05
N GLU A 360 -15.03 -40.67 3.86
CA GLU A 360 -14.04 -41.75 3.60
C GLU A 360 -12.58 -41.28 3.42
N VAL A 361 -12.29 -39.97 3.51
CA VAL A 361 -10.91 -39.51 3.44
C VAL A 361 -10.25 -39.69 4.80
N LYS A 362 -9.34 -40.68 4.92
CA LYS A 362 -8.46 -40.82 6.07
C LYS A 362 -7.69 -39.54 6.31
N ILE A 363 -8.15 -38.75 7.28
CA ILE A 363 -7.46 -37.56 7.77
C ILE A 363 -6.28 -38.05 8.59
N SER A 364 -5.05 -37.87 8.13
CA SER A 364 -3.89 -37.92 9.01
C SER A 364 -3.99 -36.78 9.99
N SER A 365 -4.15 -37.10 11.27
CA SER A 365 -4.50 -36.22 12.39
C SER A 365 -3.41 -35.21 12.81
N GLU A 366 -2.50 -34.79 11.93
CA GLU A 366 -1.33 -33.97 12.30
C GLU A 366 -1.35 -32.52 11.92
N LEU A 367 -2.43 -31.97 11.34
CA LEU A 367 -2.45 -30.57 10.92
C LEU A 367 -3.82 -29.89 11.13
N ILE A 368 -4.26 -29.83 12.39
CA ILE A 368 -5.15 -28.79 12.87
C ILE A 368 -4.27 -27.76 13.61
N ARG A 369 -3.75 -26.78 12.89
CA ARG A 369 -3.26 -25.51 13.46
C ARG A 369 -3.37 -24.41 12.44
#